data_c59fc035fec640f3107fa616951a8822
#
_entry.id   c59fc035fec640f3107fa616951a8822
#
_cell.length_a   1.000
_cell.length_b   1.000
_cell.length_c   1.000
_cell.angle_alpha   90.00
_cell.angle_beta   90.00
_cell.angle_gamma   90.00
#
_symmetry.space_group_name_H-M   'P 1'
#
loop_
_entity.id
_entity.type
_entity.pdbx_description
1 polymer ?
#
loop_
_entity_poly.entity_id
_entity_poly.type
_entity_poly.pdbx_seq_one_letter_code
_entity_poly.pdbx_strand_id
1 'polypeptide(L)'
;MNAQIVRLFVFILILFGGLVYFTSRWAVLEADDLKANADNRRPLIEEQQIKRGTITSADGVLIAESQGAGGGPQRVFVRNYPQGQLFGNPVGYSFIEAGRTGIELSENDLLSGVENEFVSLIDELLNKTREGTDITLTMDAGAQQVALDALQSALSSSGAEGGGSVVAIEPDTGAVKVMASVPGFDPNEVDVEETLNTLNKDPSAPLFNRPTQAKYQPGSTMKVVTAVAALDSGQFETSSVLNASSPKTISGAPLSNSGNAQFGDIDMTTALTQSVNTYWAQVGEQLGAGTMVEYMERFGFYADPKLNYPDDRMIASGPTNSDGKLVRDGFDVGRVAIGQGGEEGQLLATPLQMAQVAGTVANGGTLMEPTFLQGATDPDGREVEELDPDEQSEVMSEETAALVTELMVGVANDGTASALSTSLGQLAGKTGTAEINVEEGTNRPWFIGFAPAEEPQIAVAVMLEQCTNCFGGPVAGPVAMQVMDALAGG
;
A
#
# COMPACT_ATOMS: atom_id res chain seq x y z
N MET A 1 79.37 4.90 10.82
CA MET A 1 78.20 5.84 10.87
C MET A 1 77.19 5.58 9.75
N ASN A 2 77.61 5.49 8.49
CA ASN A 2 76.66 5.35 7.38
C ASN A 2 75.79 4.07 7.42
N ALA A 3 76.35 2.91 7.85
CA ALA A 3 75.57 1.66 7.89
C ALA A 3 74.46 1.66 8.97
N GLN A 4 74.68 2.36 10.09
CA GLN A 4 73.66 2.50 11.13
C GLN A 4 72.53 3.46 10.71
N ILE A 5 72.88 4.51 9.98
CA ILE A 5 71.90 5.48 9.45
C ILE A 5 71.02 4.79 8.38
N VAL A 6 71.65 3.98 7.49
CA VAL A 6 70.92 3.21 6.47
C VAL A 6 69.95 2.17 7.10
N ARG A 7 70.40 1.48 8.16
CA ARG A 7 69.55 0.53 8.89
C ARG A 7 68.35 1.25 9.58
N LEU A 8 68.58 2.39 10.16
CA LEU A 8 67.53 3.19 10.77
C LEU A 8 66.55 3.71 9.71
N PHE A 9 67.06 4.18 8.58
CA PHE A 9 66.20 4.63 7.45
C PHE A 9 65.33 3.49 6.89
N VAL A 10 65.89 2.30 6.65
CA VAL A 10 65.13 1.14 6.22
C VAL A 10 64.09 0.75 7.26
N PHE A 11 64.43 0.78 8.54
CA PHE A 11 63.46 0.48 9.60
C PHE A 11 62.27 1.48 9.61
N ILE A 12 62.56 2.78 9.46
CA ILE A 12 61.53 3.82 9.37
C ILE A 12 60.63 3.62 8.12
N LEU A 13 61.24 3.26 6.96
CA LEU A 13 60.46 2.97 5.76
C LEU A 13 59.53 1.75 5.92
N ILE A 14 59.99 0.71 6.61
CA ILE A 14 59.16 -0.47 6.90
C ILE A 14 58.01 -0.08 7.83
N LEU A 15 58.25 0.70 8.86
CA LEU A 15 57.20 1.20 9.76
C LEU A 15 56.20 2.09 9.03
N PHE A 16 56.70 2.99 8.17
CA PHE A 16 55.81 3.86 7.37
C PHE A 16 55.00 3.09 6.34
N GLY A 17 55.65 2.10 5.68
CA GLY A 17 54.94 1.18 4.77
C GLY A 17 53.87 0.35 5.49
N GLY A 18 54.14 -0.12 6.70
CA GLY A 18 53.16 -0.79 7.55
C GLY A 18 51.98 0.13 7.93
N LEU A 19 52.29 1.37 8.32
CA LEU A 19 51.27 2.36 8.66
C LEU A 19 50.36 2.65 7.46
N VAL A 20 50.95 2.92 6.29
CA VAL A 20 50.20 3.17 5.05
C VAL A 20 49.36 1.95 4.66
N TYR A 21 49.92 0.75 4.76
CA TYR A 21 49.18 -0.47 4.46
C TYR A 21 47.94 -0.67 5.36
N PHE A 22 48.10 -0.57 6.67
CA PHE A 22 47.03 -0.77 7.61
C PHE A 22 45.99 0.35 7.56
N THR A 23 46.40 1.62 7.40
CA THR A 23 45.45 2.72 7.24
C THR A 23 44.67 2.61 5.94
N SER A 24 45.33 2.24 4.81
CA SER A 24 44.62 2.02 3.54
C SER A 24 43.69 0.82 3.60
N ARG A 25 44.08 -0.26 4.26
CA ARG A 25 43.25 -1.43 4.45
C ARG A 25 41.95 -1.07 5.22
N TRP A 26 42.08 -0.38 6.32
CA TRP A 26 40.92 0.02 7.15
C TRP A 26 40.07 1.12 6.50
N ALA A 27 40.68 2.05 5.78
CA ALA A 27 39.96 3.16 5.17
C ALA A 27 39.29 2.80 3.84
N VAL A 28 39.75 1.74 3.13
CA VAL A 28 39.24 1.41 1.81
C VAL A 28 38.69 -0.03 1.72
N LEU A 29 39.42 -1.02 2.25
CA LEU A 29 39.03 -2.44 2.07
C LEU A 29 38.06 -2.94 3.17
N GLU A 30 38.17 -2.42 4.38
CA GLU A 30 37.36 -2.83 5.51
C GLU A 30 36.43 -1.69 5.99
N ALA A 31 36.35 -0.59 5.23
CA ALA A 31 35.55 0.58 5.61
C ALA A 31 34.07 0.25 5.79
N ASP A 32 33.51 -0.53 4.90
CA ASP A 32 32.10 -0.92 4.93
C ASP A 32 31.81 -1.90 6.08
N ASP A 33 32.69 -2.86 6.32
CA ASP A 33 32.59 -3.80 7.45
C ASP A 33 32.72 -3.05 8.81
N LEU A 34 33.58 -2.04 8.87
CA LEU A 34 33.77 -1.23 10.08
C LEU A 34 32.60 -0.27 10.30
N LYS A 35 31.97 0.23 9.23
CA LYS A 35 30.74 1.04 9.32
C LYS A 35 29.55 0.16 9.75
N ALA A 36 29.45 -1.05 9.23
CA ALA A 36 28.40 -2.01 9.56
C ALA A 36 28.54 -2.69 10.93
N ASN A 37 29.66 -2.48 11.63
CA ASN A 37 29.88 -3.06 12.96
C ASN A 37 28.90 -2.46 13.96
N ALA A 38 28.12 -3.31 14.64
CA ALA A 38 27.13 -2.93 15.64
C ALA A 38 27.69 -2.10 16.82
N ASP A 39 29.00 -2.23 17.10
CA ASP A 39 29.68 -1.44 18.15
C ASP A 39 30.17 -0.07 17.66
N ASN A 40 30.09 0.22 16.35
CA ASN A 40 30.49 1.49 15.78
C ASN A 40 29.36 2.52 15.88
N ARG A 41 29.39 3.33 16.92
CA ARG A 41 28.39 4.39 17.16
C ARG A 41 28.67 5.69 16.39
N ARG A 42 29.75 5.79 15.61
CA ARG A 42 30.06 7.03 14.87
C ARG A 42 29.00 7.42 13.85
N PRO A 43 28.52 6.52 12.98
CA PRO A 43 27.46 6.87 12.02
C PRO A 43 26.19 7.38 12.72
N LEU A 44 25.82 6.78 13.84
CA LEU A 44 24.67 7.18 14.64
C LEU A 44 24.83 8.58 15.25
N ILE A 45 26.05 8.92 15.74
CA ILE A 45 26.34 10.23 16.32
C ILE A 45 26.36 11.31 15.23
N GLU A 46 26.95 11.01 14.07
CA GLU A 46 26.96 11.91 12.90
C GLU A 46 25.54 12.17 12.41
N GLU A 47 24.72 11.14 12.38
CA GLU A 47 23.33 11.23 11.97
C GLU A 47 22.47 12.07 12.94
N GLN A 48 22.71 12.01 14.25
CA GLN A 48 22.05 12.90 15.23
C GLN A 48 22.35 14.38 14.99
N GLN A 49 23.41 14.72 14.27
CA GLN A 49 23.77 16.09 13.94
C GLN A 49 23.09 16.60 12.66
N ILE A 50 22.43 15.73 11.93
CA ILE A 50 21.66 16.10 10.74
C ILE A 50 20.29 16.59 11.16
N LYS A 51 19.93 17.80 10.75
CA LYS A 51 18.56 18.27 10.81
C LYS A 51 17.80 17.66 9.63
N ARG A 52 17.15 16.52 9.86
CA ARG A 52 16.32 15.87 8.82
C ARG A 52 15.23 16.82 8.34
N GLY A 53 14.97 16.81 7.04
CA GLY A 53 13.91 17.57 6.40
C GLY A 53 12.54 17.31 7.03
N THR A 54 11.65 18.25 6.91
CA THR A 54 10.26 18.11 7.35
C THR A 54 9.47 17.21 6.41
N ILE A 55 8.43 16.57 6.96
CA ILE A 55 7.41 15.86 6.17
C ILE A 55 6.10 16.59 6.38
N THR A 56 5.47 17.02 5.29
CA THR A 56 4.15 17.66 5.29
C THR A 56 3.17 16.89 4.43
N SER A 57 1.88 16.98 4.72
CA SER A 57 0.80 16.49 3.87
C SER A 57 0.51 17.45 2.71
N ALA A 58 -0.29 17.02 1.74
CA ALA A 58 -0.70 17.83 0.58
C ALA A 58 -1.46 19.11 1.00
N ASP A 59 -2.25 19.03 2.07
CA ASP A 59 -2.97 20.17 2.68
C ASP A 59 -2.11 20.99 3.67
N GLY A 60 -0.77 20.75 3.69
CA GLY A 60 0.21 21.55 4.43
C GLY A 60 0.30 21.26 5.92
N VAL A 61 -0.26 20.16 6.41
CA VAL A 61 -0.15 19.76 7.82
C VAL A 61 1.22 19.16 8.10
N LEU A 62 1.90 19.64 9.13
CA LEU A 62 3.20 19.12 9.55
C LEU A 62 3.06 17.71 10.16
N ILE A 63 3.69 16.73 9.52
CA ILE A 63 3.65 15.32 9.92
C ILE A 63 4.87 14.94 10.75
N ALA A 64 6.07 15.37 10.29
CA ALA A 64 7.33 15.09 11.01
C ALA A 64 8.29 16.26 10.91
N GLU A 65 8.99 16.54 12.01
CA GLU A 65 10.03 17.57 12.09
C GLU A 65 11.21 17.13 12.93
N SER A 66 12.35 17.83 12.80
CA SER A 66 13.53 17.62 13.62
C SER A 66 13.66 18.74 14.63
N GLN A 67 13.55 18.41 15.93
CA GLN A 67 13.72 19.34 17.02
C GLN A 67 15.14 19.29 17.57
N GLY A 68 15.84 20.44 17.59
CA GLY A 68 17.21 20.51 18.07
C GLY A 68 17.29 20.60 19.60
N ALA A 69 18.15 19.77 20.19
CA ALA A 69 18.49 19.80 21.61
C ALA A 69 19.99 20.13 21.79
N GLY A 70 20.34 20.89 22.82
CA GLY A 70 21.71 21.32 23.04
C GLY A 70 22.12 22.58 22.25
N GLY A 71 23.40 22.91 22.21
CA GLY A 71 23.91 24.08 21.49
C GLY A 71 25.35 23.90 21.00
N GLY A 72 25.74 24.67 19.96
CA GLY A 72 27.06 24.61 19.33
C GLY A 72 27.32 23.32 18.57
N PRO A 73 28.59 22.86 18.46
CA PRO A 73 28.93 21.65 17.68
C PRO A 73 28.40 20.35 18.24
N GLN A 74 27.77 20.34 19.41
CA GLN A 74 27.17 19.17 20.05
C GLN A 74 25.64 19.18 19.97
N ARG A 75 25.07 20.02 19.10
CA ARG A 75 23.64 20.05 18.90
C ARG A 75 23.20 18.70 18.25
N VAL A 76 22.24 18.06 18.89
CA VAL A 76 21.59 16.85 18.37
C VAL A 76 20.15 17.16 17.96
N PHE A 77 19.64 16.42 17.02
CA PHE A 77 18.26 16.54 16.56
C PHE A 77 17.50 15.27 16.91
N VAL A 78 16.27 15.45 17.39
CA VAL A 78 15.33 14.38 17.69
C VAL A 78 14.13 14.52 16.77
N ARG A 79 13.68 13.42 16.21
CA ARG A 79 12.49 13.39 15.35
C ARG A 79 11.23 13.50 16.21
N ASN A 80 10.28 14.31 15.78
CA ASN A 80 8.99 14.53 16.42
C ASN A 80 7.87 14.42 15.39
N TYR A 81 6.77 13.79 15.77
CA TYR A 81 5.61 13.53 14.92
C TYR A 81 4.36 14.19 15.51
N PRO A 82 4.08 15.48 15.17
CA PRO A 82 3.00 16.26 15.78
C PRO A 82 1.61 15.65 15.62
N GLN A 83 1.40 14.83 14.59
CA GLN A 83 0.13 14.17 14.31
C GLN A 83 -0.02 12.79 14.97
N GLY A 84 1.02 12.32 15.69
CA GLY A 84 0.97 11.05 16.41
C GLY A 84 0.53 9.88 15.52
N GLN A 85 -0.52 9.19 15.95
CA GLN A 85 -1.02 7.97 15.29
C GLN A 85 -1.56 8.18 13.88
N LEU A 86 -1.93 9.42 13.48
CA LEU A 86 -2.60 9.71 12.21
C LEU A 86 -1.84 9.18 10.99
N PHE A 87 -0.53 9.32 11.00
CA PHE A 87 0.36 8.88 9.92
C PHE A 87 1.34 7.78 10.34
N GLY A 88 1.18 7.20 11.52
CA GLY A 88 2.14 6.24 12.09
C GLY A 88 2.46 5.07 11.15
N ASN A 89 1.44 4.42 10.57
CA ASN A 89 1.67 3.27 9.71
C ASN A 89 2.32 3.63 8.35
N PRO A 90 1.84 4.63 7.56
CA PRO A 90 2.48 4.95 6.27
C PRO A 90 3.81 5.68 6.43
N VAL A 91 3.93 6.66 7.33
CA VAL A 91 5.16 7.44 7.49
C VAL A 91 6.21 6.67 8.27
N GLY A 92 5.80 5.87 9.24
CA GLY A 92 6.73 5.13 10.09
C GLY A 92 7.41 6.03 11.11
N TYR A 93 8.65 5.72 11.42
CA TYR A 93 9.47 6.44 12.38
C TYR A 93 10.95 6.45 11.99
N SER A 94 11.71 7.39 12.56
CA SER A 94 13.15 7.49 12.43
C SER A 94 13.78 7.81 13.78
N PHE A 95 14.26 6.78 14.47
CA PHE A 95 14.99 6.88 15.74
C PHE A 95 16.25 6.03 15.69
N ILE A 96 17.31 6.48 16.36
CA ILE A 96 18.61 5.83 16.30
C ILE A 96 18.56 4.41 16.87
N GLU A 97 17.89 4.20 17.97
CA GLU A 97 17.84 2.89 18.63
C GLU A 97 16.75 1.98 18.04
N ALA A 98 15.63 2.57 17.60
CA ALA A 98 14.53 1.84 16.99
C ALA A 98 14.70 1.59 15.48
N GLY A 99 15.62 2.32 14.83
CA GLY A 99 15.79 2.28 13.36
C GLY A 99 14.79 3.16 12.61
N ARG A 100 14.50 2.77 11.36
CA ARG A 100 13.58 3.49 10.47
C ARG A 100 12.61 2.55 9.81
N THR A 101 11.42 3.07 9.51
CA THR A 101 10.38 2.34 8.77
C THR A 101 9.56 3.30 7.91
N GLY A 102 8.73 2.75 7.01
CA GLY A 102 7.82 3.55 6.21
C GLY A 102 8.51 4.58 5.32
N ILE A 103 7.83 5.70 5.08
CA ILE A 103 8.34 6.81 4.26
C ILE A 103 9.62 7.40 4.85
N GLU A 104 9.79 7.41 6.16
CA GLU A 104 11.06 7.83 6.81
C GLU A 104 12.26 6.99 6.36
N LEU A 105 12.04 5.73 5.97
CA LEU A 105 13.08 4.86 5.43
C LEU A 105 13.22 5.01 3.92
N SER A 106 12.13 4.97 3.15
CA SER A 106 12.22 5.06 1.69
C SER A 106 12.74 6.41 1.21
N GLU A 107 12.36 7.51 1.87
CA GLU A 107 12.83 8.86 1.55
C GLU A 107 14.04 9.30 2.40
N ASN A 108 14.78 8.33 2.96
CA ASN A 108 15.89 8.65 3.85
C ASN A 108 16.95 9.55 3.21
N ASP A 109 17.27 9.34 1.95
CA ASP A 109 18.36 10.05 1.26
C ASP A 109 18.01 11.53 1.06
N LEU A 110 16.78 11.83 0.66
CA LEU A 110 16.24 13.18 0.63
C LEU A 110 16.22 13.80 2.04
N LEU A 111 15.55 13.14 2.98
CA LEU A 111 15.36 13.65 4.32
C LEU A 111 16.68 13.89 5.11
N SER A 112 17.76 13.17 4.77
CA SER A 112 19.09 13.32 5.41
C SER A 112 20.06 14.14 4.59
N GLY A 113 19.71 14.55 3.35
CA GLY A 113 20.58 15.32 2.47
C GLY A 113 21.83 14.56 2.03
N VAL A 114 21.76 13.24 1.87
CA VAL A 114 22.91 12.38 1.48
C VAL A 114 23.25 12.51 -0.01
N GLU A 115 22.34 12.92 -0.86
CA GLU A 115 22.52 12.91 -2.33
C GLU A 115 23.66 13.78 -2.88
N ASN A 116 24.23 14.70 -2.08
CA ASN A 116 25.33 15.57 -2.51
C ASN A 116 26.61 15.37 -1.67
N GLU A 117 27.37 14.28 -1.91
CA GLU A 117 28.65 14.07 -1.23
C GLU A 117 29.64 15.27 -1.39
N PHE A 118 29.60 15.99 -2.51
CA PHE A 118 30.42 17.19 -2.72
C PHE A 118 29.97 18.39 -1.90
N VAL A 119 28.67 18.59 -1.73
CA VAL A 119 28.11 19.65 -0.89
C VAL A 119 28.36 19.35 0.58
N SER A 120 28.25 18.07 0.98
CA SER A 120 28.51 17.65 2.36
C SER A 120 29.96 17.88 2.81
N LEU A 121 30.94 17.70 1.93
CA LEU A 121 32.36 18.00 2.19
C LEU A 121 32.61 19.50 2.35
N ILE A 122 31.93 20.34 1.59
CA ILE A 122 32.04 21.80 1.69
C ILE A 122 31.38 22.31 2.98
N ASP A 123 30.21 21.78 3.32
CA ASP A 123 29.48 22.16 4.52
C ASP A 123 30.21 21.71 5.80
N GLU A 124 30.84 20.55 5.79
CA GLU A 124 31.73 20.08 6.87
C GLU A 124 32.94 21.01 7.05
N LEU A 125 33.56 21.45 5.95
CA LEU A 125 34.67 22.42 5.97
C LEU A 125 34.25 23.81 6.49
N LEU A 126 32.99 24.17 6.26
CA LEU A 126 32.42 25.46 6.69
C LEU A 126 31.75 25.41 8.07
N ASN A 127 31.75 24.26 8.76
CA ASN A 127 31.04 24.04 10.02
C ASN A 127 29.54 24.38 9.96
N LYS A 128 28.90 24.16 8.83
CA LYS A 128 27.46 24.32 8.70
C LYS A 128 26.74 23.09 9.21
N THR A 129 25.57 23.29 9.84
CA THR A 129 24.68 22.19 10.18
C THR A 129 24.19 21.55 8.87
N ARG A 130 24.30 20.24 8.75
CA ARG A 130 23.75 19.51 7.62
C ARG A 130 22.23 19.48 7.75
N GLU A 131 21.54 19.95 6.72
CA GLU A 131 20.07 19.97 6.65
C GLU A 131 19.61 19.10 5.51
N GLY A 132 18.56 18.29 5.76
CA GLY A 132 17.91 17.48 4.74
C GLY A 132 16.87 18.27 3.95
N THR A 133 16.39 17.65 2.89
CA THR A 133 15.35 18.16 1.99
C THR A 133 13.98 17.97 2.64
N ASP A 134 13.14 18.98 2.59
CA ASP A 134 11.74 18.91 3.02
C ASP A 134 10.91 18.20 1.96
N ILE A 135 10.05 17.27 2.37
CA ILE A 135 9.16 16.55 1.44
C ILE A 135 7.69 16.87 1.73
N THR A 136 6.92 16.95 0.66
CA THR A 136 5.46 17.04 0.71
C THR A 136 4.87 15.74 0.17
N LEU A 137 3.98 15.15 0.95
CA LEU A 137 3.29 13.91 0.57
C LEU A 137 2.01 14.21 -0.21
N THR A 138 1.59 13.27 -1.03
CA THR A 138 0.30 13.30 -1.73
C THR A 138 -0.89 13.13 -0.79
N MET A 139 -0.65 12.65 0.44
CA MET A 139 -1.66 12.35 1.44
C MET A 139 -2.32 13.61 1.99
N ASP A 140 -3.65 13.57 2.14
CA ASP A 140 -4.47 14.60 2.77
C ASP A 140 -4.72 14.29 4.23
N ALA A 141 -4.34 15.19 5.15
CA ALA A 141 -4.46 14.95 6.59
C ALA A 141 -5.91 14.93 7.07
N GLY A 142 -6.76 15.77 6.49
CA GLY A 142 -8.18 15.80 6.82
C GLY A 142 -8.88 14.50 6.43
N ALA A 143 -8.67 14.03 5.21
CA ALA A 143 -9.23 12.77 4.73
C ALA A 143 -8.64 11.54 5.46
N GLN A 144 -7.35 11.57 5.79
CA GLN A 144 -6.70 10.52 6.59
C GLN A 144 -7.33 10.40 7.99
N GLN A 145 -7.65 11.54 8.64
CA GLN A 145 -8.36 11.53 9.94
C GLN A 145 -9.77 10.96 9.80
N VAL A 146 -10.52 11.41 8.78
CA VAL A 146 -11.85 10.87 8.49
C VAL A 146 -11.80 9.36 8.25
N ALA A 147 -10.80 8.86 7.50
CA ALA A 147 -10.64 7.45 7.24
C ALA A 147 -10.42 6.62 8.51
N LEU A 148 -9.53 7.09 9.41
CA LEU A 148 -9.28 6.41 10.69
C LEU A 148 -10.52 6.40 11.58
N ASP A 149 -11.20 7.53 11.73
CA ASP A 149 -12.39 7.67 12.58
C ASP A 149 -13.55 6.81 12.05
N ALA A 150 -13.79 6.86 10.74
CA ALA A 150 -14.85 6.07 10.09
C ALA A 150 -14.57 4.57 10.20
N LEU A 151 -13.31 4.15 9.97
CA LEU A 151 -12.90 2.75 10.09
C LEU A 151 -13.05 2.24 11.53
N GLN A 152 -12.60 3.01 12.51
CA GLN A 152 -12.73 2.66 13.93
C GLN A 152 -14.20 2.60 14.38
N SER A 153 -15.02 3.51 13.87
CA SER A 153 -16.47 3.50 14.10
C SER A 153 -17.13 2.26 13.49
N ALA A 154 -16.75 1.89 12.25
CA ALA A 154 -17.24 0.70 11.57
C ALA A 154 -16.84 -0.60 12.31
N LEU A 155 -15.59 -0.72 12.75
CA LEU A 155 -15.11 -1.85 13.55
C LEU A 155 -15.92 -1.97 14.86
N SER A 156 -16.10 -0.86 15.58
CA SER A 156 -16.81 -0.85 16.86
C SER A 156 -18.30 -1.16 16.71
N SER A 157 -18.97 -0.57 15.71
CA SER A 157 -20.42 -0.71 15.52
C SER A 157 -20.82 -2.06 14.94
N SER A 158 -19.97 -2.67 14.13
CA SER A 158 -20.20 -3.99 13.55
C SER A 158 -19.80 -5.15 14.47
N GLY A 159 -19.15 -4.88 15.58
CA GLY A 159 -18.55 -5.91 16.45
C GLY A 159 -17.43 -6.68 15.72
N ALA A 160 -16.76 -6.01 14.79
CA ALA A 160 -15.66 -6.63 14.06
C ALA A 160 -14.47 -6.92 14.98
N GLU A 161 -13.86 -8.05 14.77
CA GLU A 161 -12.63 -8.46 15.44
C GLU A 161 -11.44 -8.22 14.50
N GLY A 162 -10.28 -7.91 15.09
CA GLY A 162 -9.07 -7.60 14.32
C GLY A 162 -9.03 -6.14 13.88
N GLY A 163 -8.57 -5.90 12.68
CA GLY A 163 -8.34 -4.57 12.16
C GLY A 163 -9.09 -4.25 10.87
N GLY A 164 -8.69 -3.16 10.26
CA GLY A 164 -9.21 -2.76 8.97
C GLY A 164 -8.27 -1.79 8.25
N SER A 165 -8.61 -1.50 7.01
CA SER A 165 -7.79 -0.69 6.12
C SER A 165 -8.64 0.14 5.16
N VAL A 166 -8.16 1.34 4.86
CA VAL A 166 -8.66 2.21 3.79
C VAL A 166 -7.47 2.66 2.94
N VAL A 167 -7.62 2.59 1.63
CA VAL A 167 -6.71 3.20 0.66
C VAL A 167 -7.53 4.03 -0.30
N ALA A 168 -7.13 5.30 -0.51
CA ALA A 168 -7.69 6.17 -1.54
C ALA A 168 -6.57 6.67 -2.44
N ILE A 169 -6.78 6.61 -3.76
CA ILE A 169 -5.81 7.04 -4.78
C ILE A 169 -6.48 7.96 -5.80
N GLU A 170 -5.72 8.88 -6.36
CA GLU A 170 -6.09 9.60 -7.60
C GLU A 170 -5.86 8.66 -8.78
N PRO A 171 -6.86 8.41 -9.63
CA PRO A 171 -6.75 7.40 -10.68
C PRO A 171 -5.75 7.72 -11.78
N ASP A 172 -5.62 9.00 -12.13
CA ASP A 172 -4.81 9.51 -13.26
C ASP A 172 -3.32 9.73 -12.90
N THR A 173 -3.03 9.90 -11.61
CA THR A 173 -1.66 10.15 -11.14
C THR A 173 -1.07 9.00 -10.32
N GLY A 174 -1.90 8.10 -9.78
CA GLY A 174 -1.47 7.11 -8.81
C GLY A 174 -1.21 7.68 -7.40
N ALA A 175 -1.43 8.99 -7.19
CA ALA A 175 -1.18 9.64 -5.91
C ALA A 175 -2.02 9.04 -4.79
N VAL A 176 -1.35 8.56 -3.73
CA VAL A 176 -2.01 7.99 -2.55
C VAL A 176 -2.48 9.13 -1.65
N LYS A 177 -3.78 9.37 -1.60
CA LYS A 177 -4.40 10.43 -0.78
C LYS A 177 -4.68 9.99 0.65
N VAL A 178 -4.98 8.72 0.83
CA VAL A 178 -5.27 8.09 2.13
C VAL A 178 -4.65 6.70 2.18
N MET A 179 -3.97 6.39 3.27
CA MET A 179 -3.53 5.04 3.62
C MET A 179 -3.69 4.81 5.11
N ALA A 180 -4.85 4.30 5.50
CA ALA A 180 -5.21 4.07 6.90
C ALA A 180 -5.16 2.58 7.28
N SER A 181 -4.60 2.29 8.44
CA SER A 181 -4.54 0.96 9.06
C SER A 181 -4.96 1.05 10.52
N VAL A 182 -5.91 0.23 10.93
CA VAL A 182 -6.38 0.16 12.32
C VAL A 182 -6.23 -1.28 12.81
N PRO A 183 -5.71 -1.51 14.04
CA PRO A 183 -5.10 -0.51 14.92
C PRO A 183 -3.81 0.05 14.33
N GLY A 184 -3.46 1.26 14.73
CA GLY A 184 -2.21 1.94 14.40
C GLY A 184 -1.40 2.23 15.67
N PHE A 185 -0.30 2.98 15.54
CA PHE A 185 0.60 3.36 16.63
C PHE A 185 1.03 4.82 16.53
N ASP A 186 1.43 5.42 17.66
CA ASP A 186 2.08 6.74 17.67
C ASP A 186 3.60 6.57 17.50
N PRO A 187 4.21 7.13 16.42
CA PRO A 187 5.65 7.07 16.22
C PRO A 187 6.48 7.63 17.38
N ASN A 188 5.97 8.64 18.10
CA ASN A 188 6.68 9.23 19.24
C ASN A 188 6.89 8.24 20.40
N GLU A 189 6.10 7.19 20.49
CA GLU A 189 6.18 6.20 21.57
C GLU A 189 7.23 5.12 21.31
N VAL A 190 7.66 4.91 20.05
CA VAL A 190 8.60 3.83 19.70
C VAL A 190 10.06 4.15 19.97
N ASP A 191 10.41 5.39 20.32
CA ASP A 191 11.76 5.77 20.80
C ASP A 191 12.13 5.06 22.11
N VAL A 192 11.14 4.53 22.83
CA VAL A 192 11.33 3.73 24.05
C VAL A 192 11.33 2.25 23.69
N GLU A 193 12.47 1.56 23.87
CA GLU A 193 12.66 0.15 23.56
C GLU A 193 11.58 -0.76 24.19
N GLU A 194 11.16 -0.48 25.41
CA GLU A 194 10.11 -1.22 26.10
C GLU A 194 8.76 -1.11 25.38
N THR A 195 8.41 0.08 24.91
CA THR A 195 7.18 0.34 24.15
C THR A 195 7.23 -0.36 22.79
N LEU A 196 8.34 -0.22 22.05
CA LEU A 196 8.52 -0.89 20.77
C LEU A 196 8.42 -2.43 20.92
N ASN A 197 9.03 -2.99 21.95
CA ASN A 197 8.92 -4.43 22.25
C ASN A 197 7.49 -4.85 22.61
N THR A 198 6.72 -3.99 23.23
CA THR A 198 5.31 -4.24 23.57
C THR A 198 4.46 -4.23 22.29
N LEU A 199 4.61 -3.22 21.45
CA LEU A 199 3.91 -3.09 20.15
C LEU A 199 4.23 -4.25 19.21
N ASN A 200 5.49 -4.72 19.17
CA ASN A 200 5.91 -5.88 18.38
C ASN A 200 5.27 -7.20 18.84
N LYS A 201 4.88 -7.32 20.10
CA LYS A 201 4.26 -8.53 20.67
C LYS A 201 2.74 -8.44 20.73
N ASP A 202 2.17 -7.29 20.41
CA ASP A 202 0.73 -7.09 20.43
C ASP A 202 0.07 -7.92 19.32
N PRO A 203 -0.85 -8.85 19.66
CA PRO A 203 -1.51 -9.70 18.67
C PRO A 203 -2.39 -8.91 17.69
N SER A 204 -2.79 -7.68 18.04
CA SER A 204 -3.51 -6.79 17.12
C SER A 204 -2.61 -6.14 16.04
N ALA A 205 -1.29 -6.35 16.14
CA ALA A 205 -0.27 -5.91 15.20
C ALA A 205 -0.38 -4.42 14.78
N PRO A 206 -0.28 -3.46 15.73
CA PRO A 206 -0.45 -2.04 15.44
C PRO A 206 0.65 -1.46 14.53
N LEU A 207 1.87 -2.03 14.56
CA LEU A 207 2.99 -1.64 13.68
C LEU A 207 2.82 -2.11 12.23
N PHE A 208 1.81 -2.92 11.96
CA PHE A 208 1.62 -3.57 10.66
C PHE A 208 0.81 -2.67 9.73
N ASN A 209 1.40 -2.29 8.59
CA ASN A 209 0.71 -1.50 7.58
C ASN A 209 -0.19 -2.40 6.71
N ARG A 210 -1.43 -2.63 7.14
CA ARG A 210 -2.39 -3.51 6.48
C ARG A 210 -2.58 -3.24 4.99
N PRO A 211 -2.62 -1.98 4.54
CA PRO A 211 -2.73 -1.65 3.12
C PRO A 211 -1.74 -2.35 2.21
N THR A 212 -0.50 -2.56 2.64
CA THR A 212 0.61 -3.05 1.80
C THR A 212 1.19 -4.39 2.27
N GLN A 213 1.11 -4.71 3.57
CA GLN A 213 1.74 -5.91 4.17
C GLN A 213 0.77 -7.07 4.37
N ALA A 214 -0.54 -6.81 4.41
CA ALA A 214 -1.54 -7.86 4.59
C ALA A 214 -2.26 -8.17 3.30
N LYS A 215 -2.52 -9.44 3.07
CA LYS A 215 -3.34 -9.89 1.95
C LYS A 215 -4.49 -10.76 2.42
N TYR A 216 -5.64 -10.50 1.85
CA TYR A 216 -6.92 -11.07 2.24
C TYR A 216 -7.69 -11.55 1.03
N GLN A 217 -8.62 -12.48 1.22
CA GLN A 217 -9.57 -12.82 0.16
C GLN A 217 -10.40 -11.57 -0.19
N PRO A 218 -10.38 -11.10 -1.46
CA PRO A 218 -11.10 -9.89 -1.85
C PRO A 218 -12.61 -10.12 -2.02
N GLY A 219 -13.04 -11.38 -2.07
CA GLY A 219 -14.42 -11.74 -2.32
C GLY A 219 -14.94 -11.15 -3.64
N SER A 220 -16.20 -10.79 -3.66
CA SER A 220 -16.87 -10.31 -4.89
C SER A 220 -16.30 -9.04 -5.51
N THR A 221 -15.33 -8.34 -4.89
CA THR A 221 -14.63 -7.23 -5.55
C THR A 221 -13.75 -7.73 -6.70
N MET A 222 -13.26 -8.97 -6.63
CA MET A 222 -12.52 -9.60 -7.72
C MET A 222 -13.33 -9.74 -9.01
N LYS A 223 -14.66 -9.74 -8.94
CA LYS A 223 -15.52 -9.81 -10.12
C LYS A 223 -15.32 -8.64 -11.08
N VAL A 224 -14.73 -7.53 -10.62
CA VAL A 224 -14.33 -6.41 -11.49
C VAL A 224 -13.18 -6.85 -12.40
N VAL A 225 -12.14 -7.49 -11.86
CA VAL A 225 -11.03 -8.04 -12.66
C VAL A 225 -11.54 -9.12 -13.62
N THR A 226 -12.45 -9.98 -13.18
CA THR A 226 -13.05 -11.03 -14.02
C THR A 226 -13.90 -10.42 -15.14
N ALA A 227 -14.63 -9.32 -14.88
CA ALA A 227 -15.41 -8.60 -15.89
C ALA A 227 -14.49 -7.97 -16.95
N VAL A 228 -13.41 -7.34 -16.52
CA VAL A 228 -12.38 -6.82 -17.42
C VAL A 228 -11.82 -7.93 -18.30
N ALA A 229 -11.38 -9.04 -17.71
CA ALA A 229 -10.83 -10.17 -18.46
C ALA A 229 -11.84 -10.75 -19.46
N ALA A 230 -13.11 -10.81 -19.09
CA ALA A 230 -14.18 -11.33 -19.94
C ALA A 230 -14.47 -10.44 -21.15
N LEU A 231 -14.57 -9.12 -20.92
CA LEU A 231 -14.94 -8.15 -21.96
C LEU A 231 -13.75 -7.82 -22.86
N ASP A 232 -12.58 -7.49 -22.29
CA ASP A 232 -11.41 -7.05 -23.05
C ASP A 232 -10.79 -8.18 -23.90
N SER A 233 -10.87 -9.44 -23.43
CA SER A 233 -10.48 -10.60 -24.24
C SER A 233 -11.45 -10.89 -25.40
N GLY A 234 -12.61 -10.24 -25.46
CA GLY A 234 -13.66 -10.45 -26.44
C GLY A 234 -14.37 -11.82 -26.31
N GLN A 235 -14.16 -12.54 -25.20
CA GLN A 235 -14.80 -13.84 -24.98
C GLN A 235 -16.27 -13.71 -24.52
N PHE A 236 -16.60 -12.55 -23.94
CA PHE A 236 -17.95 -12.23 -23.48
C PHE A 236 -18.32 -10.79 -23.86
N GLU A 237 -19.63 -10.56 -23.91
CA GLU A 237 -20.26 -9.24 -24.02
C GLU A 237 -21.13 -8.97 -22.80
N THR A 238 -21.51 -7.73 -22.54
CA THR A 238 -22.42 -7.38 -21.43
C THR A 238 -23.78 -8.09 -21.54
N SER A 239 -24.19 -8.41 -22.77
CA SER A 239 -25.41 -9.17 -23.11
C SER A 239 -25.26 -10.70 -23.00
N SER A 240 -24.07 -11.22 -22.66
CA SER A 240 -23.83 -12.67 -22.55
C SER A 240 -24.68 -13.30 -21.45
N VAL A 241 -25.53 -14.25 -21.82
CA VAL A 241 -26.47 -14.90 -20.90
C VAL A 241 -25.95 -16.26 -20.45
N LEU A 242 -25.91 -16.46 -19.13
CA LEU A 242 -25.62 -17.77 -18.52
C LEU A 242 -26.71 -18.12 -17.52
N ASN A 243 -26.94 -19.45 -17.39
CA ASN A 243 -27.84 -19.94 -16.33
C ASN A 243 -27.15 -19.86 -14.98
N ALA A 244 -27.69 -19.05 -14.06
CA ALA A 244 -27.15 -18.76 -12.74
C ALA A 244 -27.92 -19.45 -11.59
N SER A 245 -28.48 -20.64 -11.86
CA SER A 245 -29.13 -21.47 -10.84
C SER A 245 -28.15 -21.78 -9.67
N SER A 246 -28.68 -21.94 -8.45
CA SER A 246 -27.92 -22.20 -7.24
C SER A 246 -28.53 -23.38 -6.45
N PRO A 247 -27.71 -24.34 -5.94
CA PRO A 247 -26.28 -24.44 -6.15
C PRO A 247 -25.92 -24.91 -7.59
N LYS A 248 -24.68 -24.61 -7.99
CA LYS A 248 -24.11 -25.05 -9.26
C LYS A 248 -22.77 -25.75 -9.02
N THR A 249 -22.49 -26.81 -9.78
CA THR A 249 -21.16 -27.46 -9.68
C THR A 249 -20.14 -26.62 -10.43
N ILE A 250 -19.13 -26.14 -9.71
CA ILE A 250 -18.00 -25.37 -10.20
C ILE A 250 -16.73 -26.10 -9.77
N SER A 251 -15.84 -26.39 -10.69
CA SER A 251 -14.60 -27.13 -10.43
C SER A 251 -14.82 -28.43 -9.64
N GLY A 252 -15.93 -29.12 -9.94
CA GLY A 252 -16.26 -30.38 -9.28
C GLY A 252 -16.94 -30.31 -7.91
N ALA A 253 -17.13 -29.11 -7.34
CA ALA A 253 -17.76 -28.90 -6.04
C ALA A 253 -18.95 -27.91 -6.13
N PRO A 254 -19.98 -28.05 -5.25
CA PRO A 254 -21.11 -27.14 -5.28
C PRO A 254 -20.70 -25.71 -4.86
N LEU A 255 -21.21 -24.71 -5.58
CA LEU A 255 -21.10 -23.30 -5.28
C LEU A 255 -22.52 -22.71 -5.21
N SER A 256 -22.79 -21.93 -4.15
CA SER A 256 -24.07 -21.24 -3.98
C SER A 256 -23.94 -19.74 -4.16
N ASN A 257 -25.04 -19.11 -4.56
CA ASN A 257 -25.17 -17.64 -4.48
C ASN A 257 -25.41 -17.22 -3.04
N SER A 258 -25.09 -15.95 -2.72
CA SER A 258 -25.32 -15.40 -1.39
C SER A 258 -26.79 -15.58 -0.97
N GLY A 259 -27.01 -16.03 0.28
CA GLY A 259 -28.35 -16.33 0.78
C GLY A 259 -29.10 -17.42 0.01
N ASN A 260 -28.40 -18.27 -0.75
CA ASN A 260 -28.98 -19.29 -1.64
C ASN A 260 -29.96 -18.70 -2.68
N ALA A 261 -29.75 -17.44 -3.08
CA ALA A 261 -30.58 -16.76 -4.06
C ALA A 261 -30.64 -17.52 -5.39
N GLN A 262 -31.84 -17.62 -5.93
CA GLN A 262 -32.10 -18.34 -7.17
C GLN A 262 -32.21 -17.37 -8.35
N PHE A 263 -31.36 -17.56 -9.35
CA PHE A 263 -31.43 -16.84 -10.61
C PHE A 263 -31.63 -17.88 -11.75
N GLY A 264 -32.31 -17.46 -12.78
CA GLY A 264 -32.40 -18.23 -14.02
C GLY A 264 -31.31 -17.84 -15.01
N ASP A 265 -31.70 -17.68 -16.25
CA ASP A 265 -30.84 -17.14 -17.29
C ASP A 265 -30.76 -15.63 -17.13
N ILE A 266 -29.55 -15.11 -16.86
CA ILE A 266 -29.29 -13.69 -16.66
C ILE A 266 -28.07 -13.23 -17.45
N ASP A 267 -28.03 -11.97 -17.80
CA ASP A 267 -26.92 -11.32 -18.47
C ASP A 267 -25.82 -10.86 -17.47
N MET A 268 -24.70 -10.36 -18.00
CA MET A 268 -23.57 -9.90 -17.23
C MET A 268 -23.93 -8.68 -16.36
N THR A 269 -24.76 -7.78 -16.88
CA THR A 269 -25.20 -6.58 -16.15
C THR A 269 -25.95 -6.98 -14.88
N THR A 270 -26.93 -7.83 -14.98
CA THR A 270 -27.67 -8.39 -13.84
C THR A 270 -26.73 -9.13 -12.88
N ALA A 271 -25.79 -9.91 -13.44
CA ALA A 271 -24.86 -10.71 -12.66
C ALA A 271 -23.89 -9.88 -11.82
N LEU A 272 -23.39 -8.72 -12.32
CA LEU A 272 -22.53 -7.83 -11.52
C LEU A 272 -23.35 -7.04 -10.50
N THR A 273 -24.48 -6.46 -10.93
CA THR A 273 -25.42 -5.71 -10.11
C THR A 273 -25.85 -6.48 -8.85
N GLN A 274 -26.26 -7.75 -9.04
CA GLN A 274 -26.70 -8.64 -7.96
C GLN A 274 -25.56 -9.48 -7.37
N SER A 275 -24.33 -9.31 -7.86
CA SER A 275 -23.14 -10.02 -7.37
C SER A 275 -23.25 -11.55 -7.39
N VAL A 276 -23.79 -12.12 -8.48
CA VAL A 276 -24.18 -13.55 -8.61
C VAL A 276 -22.96 -14.45 -8.74
N ASN A 277 -22.67 -15.26 -7.73
CA ASN A 277 -21.47 -16.12 -7.68
C ASN A 277 -21.46 -17.17 -8.80
N THR A 278 -22.57 -17.86 -9.01
CA THR A 278 -22.65 -18.97 -9.99
C THR A 278 -22.50 -18.48 -11.44
N TYR A 279 -22.84 -17.23 -11.74
CA TYR A 279 -22.56 -16.63 -13.06
C TYR A 279 -21.05 -16.39 -13.22
N TRP A 280 -20.43 -15.64 -12.30
CA TRP A 280 -19.04 -15.23 -12.41
C TRP A 280 -18.05 -16.37 -12.30
N ALA A 281 -18.36 -17.41 -11.52
CA ALA A 281 -17.54 -18.60 -11.47
C ALA A 281 -17.54 -19.38 -12.80
N GLN A 282 -18.68 -19.43 -13.51
CA GLN A 282 -18.74 -20.00 -14.86
C GLN A 282 -17.96 -19.16 -15.88
N VAL A 283 -18.01 -17.82 -15.76
CA VAL A 283 -17.18 -16.93 -16.59
C VAL A 283 -15.71 -17.27 -16.38
N GLY A 284 -15.26 -17.38 -15.12
CA GLY A 284 -13.88 -17.77 -14.82
C GLY A 284 -13.46 -19.12 -15.39
N GLU A 285 -14.31 -20.16 -15.25
CA GLU A 285 -14.04 -21.47 -15.85
C GLU A 285 -13.93 -21.41 -17.39
N GLN A 286 -14.74 -20.59 -18.04
CA GLN A 286 -14.73 -20.45 -19.53
C GLN A 286 -13.51 -19.62 -19.99
N LEU A 287 -13.12 -18.56 -19.27
CA LEU A 287 -11.88 -17.81 -19.52
C LEU A 287 -10.64 -18.69 -19.37
N GLY A 288 -10.65 -19.57 -18.37
CA GLY A 288 -9.52 -20.42 -18.02
C GLY A 288 -8.42 -19.70 -17.25
N ALA A 289 -7.51 -20.49 -16.66
CA ALA A 289 -6.44 -19.97 -15.82
C ALA A 289 -5.50 -19.01 -16.57
N GLY A 290 -5.18 -19.31 -17.82
CA GLY A 290 -4.26 -18.48 -18.61
C GLY A 290 -4.74 -17.05 -18.77
N THR A 291 -6.00 -16.85 -19.21
CA THR A 291 -6.58 -15.50 -19.36
C THR A 291 -6.72 -14.80 -18.01
N MET A 292 -7.20 -15.51 -16.98
CA MET A 292 -7.29 -14.92 -15.63
C MET A 292 -5.93 -14.46 -15.08
N VAL A 293 -4.87 -15.23 -15.26
CA VAL A 293 -3.51 -14.88 -14.86
C VAL A 293 -3.01 -13.67 -15.66
N GLU A 294 -3.21 -13.66 -16.98
CA GLU A 294 -2.79 -12.56 -17.84
C GLU A 294 -3.37 -11.21 -17.37
N TYR A 295 -4.70 -11.16 -17.13
CA TYR A 295 -5.31 -9.91 -16.68
C TYR A 295 -4.94 -9.56 -15.23
N MET A 296 -4.78 -10.53 -14.35
CA MET A 296 -4.22 -10.27 -13.02
C MET A 296 -2.82 -9.67 -13.11
N GLU A 297 -1.92 -10.19 -13.97
CA GLU A 297 -0.59 -9.63 -14.16
C GLU A 297 -0.64 -8.21 -14.73
N ARG A 298 -1.53 -7.93 -15.68
CA ARG A 298 -1.73 -6.56 -16.19
C ARG A 298 -2.17 -5.60 -15.08
N PHE A 299 -3.00 -6.03 -14.12
CA PHE A 299 -3.38 -5.27 -12.92
C PHE A 299 -2.29 -5.19 -11.84
N GLY A 300 -1.09 -5.74 -12.07
CA GLY A 300 0.02 -5.71 -11.12
C GLY A 300 0.01 -6.82 -10.06
N PHE A 301 -0.90 -7.79 -10.14
CA PHE A 301 -0.79 -8.99 -9.30
C PHE A 301 0.49 -9.77 -9.62
N TYR A 302 0.92 -10.65 -8.71
CA TYR A 302 2.14 -11.46 -8.77
C TYR A 302 3.45 -10.69 -8.59
N ALA A 303 3.39 -9.35 -8.47
CA ALA A 303 4.53 -8.51 -8.14
C ALA A 303 4.21 -7.66 -6.91
N ASP A 304 5.25 -7.23 -6.19
CA ASP A 304 5.10 -6.21 -5.16
C ASP A 304 4.67 -4.88 -5.83
N PRO A 305 3.83 -4.07 -5.15
CA PRO A 305 3.43 -2.78 -5.69
C PRO A 305 4.65 -1.92 -6.05
N LYS A 306 4.60 -1.22 -7.17
CA LYS A 306 5.64 -0.27 -7.56
C LYS A 306 5.50 1.06 -6.81
N LEU A 307 5.51 0.99 -5.51
CA LEU A 307 5.46 2.12 -4.60
C LEU A 307 6.87 2.33 -4.04
N ASN A 308 7.37 3.57 -4.00
CA ASN A 308 8.60 3.86 -3.28
C ASN A 308 8.37 3.70 -1.77
N TYR A 309 8.49 2.47 -1.30
CA TYR A 309 8.22 2.06 0.07
C TYR A 309 9.11 0.87 0.42
N PRO A 310 9.48 0.65 1.69
CA PRO A 310 10.39 -0.45 2.04
C PRO A 310 9.89 -1.82 1.58
N ASP A 311 10.75 -2.62 0.95
CA ASP A 311 10.41 -3.93 0.37
C ASP A 311 9.80 -4.89 1.40
N ASP A 312 10.29 -4.88 2.64
CA ASP A 312 9.78 -5.70 3.73
C ASP A 312 8.40 -5.26 4.24
N ARG A 313 7.89 -4.14 3.73
CA ARG A 313 6.58 -3.56 4.02
C ARG A 313 5.57 -3.73 2.89
N MET A 314 5.92 -4.47 1.86
CA MET A 314 5.06 -4.76 0.70
C MET A 314 4.93 -6.26 0.48
N ILE A 315 3.83 -6.69 -0.11
CA ILE A 315 3.59 -8.10 -0.44
C ILE A 315 2.74 -8.22 -1.71
N ALA A 316 3.16 -9.11 -2.59
CA ALA A 316 2.45 -9.38 -3.84
C ALA A 316 1.10 -10.07 -3.63
N SER A 317 0.10 -9.63 -4.39
CA SER A 317 -1.24 -10.22 -4.48
C SER A 317 -1.29 -11.35 -5.50
N GLY A 318 -2.22 -12.29 -5.36
CA GLY A 318 -2.47 -13.33 -6.35
C GLY A 318 -2.99 -14.64 -5.76
N PRO A 319 -3.36 -15.61 -6.60
CA PRO A 319 -3.67 -16.96 -6.19
C PRO A 319 -2.46 -17.63 -5.51
N THR A 320 -2.73 -18.33 -4.42
CA THR A 320 -1.72 -19.07 -3.65
C THR A 320 -2.09 -20.55 -3.58
N ASN A 321 -1.09 -21.40 -3.45
CA ASN A 321 -1.28 -22.80 -3.09
C ASN A 321 -1.51 -22.97 -1.57
N SER A 322 -1.66 -24.20 -1.12
CA SER A 322 -1.83 -24.56 0.30
C SER A 322 -0.66 -24.12 1.20
N ASP A 323 0.53 -23.91 0.63
CA ASP A 323 1.71 -23.40 1.35
C ASP A 323 1.78 -21.86 1.38
N GLY A 324 0.76 -21.17 0.83
CA GLY A 324 0.71 -19.70 0.74
C GLY A 324 1.61 -19.09 -0.33
N LYS A 325 2.20 -19.89 -1.22
CA LYS A 325 3.04 -19.41 -2.33
C LYS A 325 2.18 -19.06 -3.52
N LEU A 326 2.52 -17.95 -4.20
CA LEU A 326 1.88 -17.53 -5.43
C LEU A 326 2.03 -18.59 -6.53
N VAL A 327 0.92 -18.89 -7.21
CA VAL A 327 0.86 -19.86 -8.30
C VAL A 327 0.12 -19.28 -9.51
N ARG A 328 0.54 -19.68 -10.72
CA ARG A 328 -0.08 -19.28 -11.99
C ARG A 328 -0.94 -20.37 -12.60
N ASP A 329 -0.95 -21.55 -12.02
CA ASP A 329 -1.75 -22.70 -12.41
C ASP A 329 -2.12 -23.56 -11.19
N GLY A 330 -2.98 -24.58 -11.38
CA GLY A 330 -3.35 -25.51 -10.32
C GLY A 330 -4.27 -24.93 -9.23
N PHE A 331 -4.89 -23.77 -9.47
CA PHE A 331 -5.90 -23.18 -8.59
C PHE A 331 -7.31 -23.35 -9.16
N ASP A 332 -8.32 -23.24 -8.31
CA ASP A 332 -9.74 -23.24 -8.70
C ASP A 332 -10.09 -21.91 -9.39
N VAL A 333 -10.09 -21.94 -10.73
CA VAL A 333 -10.32 -20.74 -11.56
C VAL A 333 -11.68 -20.11 -11.29
N GLY A 334 -12.73 -20.95 -11.15
CA GLY A 334 -14.08 -20.46 -10.88
C GLY A 334 -14.20 -19.74 -9.54
N ARG A 335 -13.55 -20.26 -8.48
CA ARG A 335 -13.55 -19.60 -7.18
C ARG A 335 -12.62 -18.37 -7.13
N VAL A 336 -11.48 -18.42 -7.80
CA VAL A 336 -10.59 -17.25 -7.96
C VAL A 336 -11.31 -16.11 -8.68
N ALA A 337 -12.10 -16.41 -9.72
CA ALA A 337 -12.88 -15.40 -10.45
C ALA A 337 -13.92 -14.65 -9.59
N ILE A 338 -14.31 -15.19 -8.45
CA ILE A 338 -15.21 -14.54 -7.48
C ILE A 338 -14.48 -14.08 -6.20
N GLY A 339 -13.15 -14.10 -6.22
CA GLY A 339 -12.32 -13.59 -5.11
C GLY A 339 -12.25 -14.51 -3.90
N GLN A 340 -12.46 -15.79 -4.08
CA GLN A 340 -12.40 -16.81 -3.05
C GLN A 340 -11.31 -17.83 -3.36
N GLY A 341 -11.29 -18.92 -2.68
CA GLY A 341 -10.42 -20.05 -2.90
C GLY A 341 -11.05 -21.35 -2.42
N GLY A 342 -10.37 -22.45 -2.68
CA GLY A 342 -10.75 -23.77 -2.24
C GLY A 342 -9.68 -24.40 -1.36
N GLU A 343 -9.77 -25.73 -1.14
CA GLU A 343 -8.79 -26.50 -0.38
C GLU A 343 -7.38 -26.48 -1.00
N GLU A 344 -7.28 -26.23 -2.30
CA GLU A 344 -6.02 -26.24 -3.07
C GLU A 344 -5.32 -24.88 -3.14
N GLY A 345 -5.93 -23.84 -2.60
CA GLY A 345 -5.35 -22.48 -2.58
C GLY A 345 -6.39 -21.38 -2.55
N GLN A 346 -5.95 -20.19 -2.29
CA GLN A 346 -6.80 -19.01 -2.11
C GLN A 346 -6.32 -17.84 -2.96
N LEU A 347 -7.24 -17.03 -3.48
CA LEU A 347 -6.89 -15.71 -3.98
C LEU A 347 -6.74 -14.76 -2.80
N LEU A 348 -5.59 -14.10 -2.72
CA LEU A 348 -5.28 -13.12 -1.68
C LEU A 348 -4.83 -11.82 -2.32
N ALA A 349 -5.39 -10.69 -1.89
CA ALA A 349 -5.05 -9.36 -2.38
C ALA A 349 -4.85 -8.38 -1.23
N THR A 350 -3.92 -7.43 -1.41
CA THR A 350 -3.74 -6.30 -0.49
C THR A 350 -4.81 -5.25 -0.74
N PRO A 351 -5.17 -4.43 0.27
CA PRO A 351 -6.07 -3.29 0.05
C PRO A 351 -5.55 -2.29 -0.99
N LEU A 352 -4.25 -2.05 -1.06
CA LEU A 352 -3.66 -1.21 -2.10
C LEU A 352 -3.90 -1.79 -3.50
N GLN A 353 -3.67 -3.09 -3.69
CA GLN A 353 -3.95 -3.75 -4.96
C GLN A 353 -5.42 -3.58 -5.39
N MET A 354 -6.36 -3.67 -4.45
CA MET A 354 -7.77 -3.52 -4.77
C MET A 354 -8.18 -2.07 -5.02
N ALA A 355 -7.49 -1.08 -4.40
CA ALA A 355 -7.63 0.33 -4.77
C ALA A 355 -7.11 0.58 -6.20
N GLN A 356 -5.97 0.00 -6.55
CA GLN A 356 -5.41 0.07 -7.90
C GLN A 356 -6.36 -0.56 -8.95
N VAL A 357 -7.04 -1.67 -8.62
CA VAL A 357 -8.08 -2.25 -9.52
C VAL A 357 -9.18 -1.23 -9.81
N ALA A 358 -9.71 -0.55 -8.78
CA ALA A 358 -10.73 0.47 -8.96
C ALA A 358 -10.17 1.69 -9.72
N GLY A 359 -8.96 2.15 -9.37
CA GLY A 359 -8.27 3.26 -10.03
C GLY A 359 -7.99 3.01 -11.52
N THR A 360 -7.60 1.78 -11.87
CA THR A 360 -7.35 1.41 -13.27
C THR A 360 -8.62 1.48 -14.13
N VAL A 361 -9.76 0.99 -13.60
CA VAL A 361 -11.04 1.13 -14.31
C VAL A 361 -11.41 2.61 -14.45
N ALA A 362 -11.24 3.38 -13.38
CA ALA A 362 -11.49 4.82 -13.34
C ALA A 362 -10.61 5.59 -14.33
N ASN A 363 -9.36 5.17 -14.53
CA ASN A 363 -8.38 5.79 -15.43
C ASN A 363 -8.42 5.22 -16.86
N GLY A 364 -9.59 4.86 -17.36
CA GLY A 364 -9.77 4.41 -18.74
C GLY A 364 -8.99 3.14 -19.10
N GLY A 365 -8.54 2.36 -18.12
CA GLY A 365 -7.81 1.10 -18.33
C GLY A 365 -6.31 1.17 -18.09
N THR A 366 -5.76 2.33 -17.78
CA THR A 366 -4.33 2.51 -17.47
C THR A 366 -4.08 2.38 -15.97
N LEU A 367 -3.21 1.46 -15.58
CA LEU A 367 -2.72 1.32 -14.21
C LEU A 367 -1.53 2.26 -13.99
N MET A 368 -1.66 3.16 -13.02
CA MET A 368 -0.58 4.05 -12.59
C MET A 368 0.26 3.44 -11.47
N GLU A 369 1.54 3.80 -11.41
CA GLU A 369 2.39 3.48 -10.25
C GLU A 369 1.92 4.31 -9.04
N PRO A 370 1.64 3.68 -7.87
CA PRO A 370 1.23 4.44 -6.71
C PRO A 370 2.40 5.24 -6.14
N THR A 371 2.13 6.47 -5.67
CA THR A 371 3.16 7.34 -5.10
C THR A 371 2.68 8.07 -3.85
N PHE A 372 3.63 8.30 -2.91
CA PHE A 372 3.43 9.17 -1.75
C PHE A 372 4.05 10.55 -1.93
N LEU A 373 5.01 10.71 -2.85
CA LEU A 373 5.75 11.95 -3.00
C LEU A 373 5.01 12.92 -3.93
N GLN A 374 4.64 14.08 -3.41
CA GLN A 374 4.12 15.18 -4.19
C GLN A 374 5.21 16.12 -4.65
N GLY A 375 6.25 16.32 -3.82
CA GLY A 375 7.38 17.15 -4.15
C GLY A 375 8.40 17.21 -3.03
N ALA A 376 9.59 17.73 -3.35
CA ALA A 376 10.68 17.90 -2.41
C ALA A 376 11.38 19.25 -2.62
N THR A 377 11.72 19.94 -1.53
CA THR A 377 12.34 21.27 -1.53
C THR A 377 13.63 21.25 -0.71
N ASP A 378 14.74 21.65 -1.33
CA ASP A 378 16.04 21.70 -0.65
C ASP A 378 16.09 22.82 0.42
N PRO A 379 17.11 22.83 1.32
CA PRO A 379 17.26 23.87 2.34
C PRO A 379 17.45 25.29 1.78
N ASP A 380 17.82 25.44 0.51
CA ASP A 380 17.94 26.74 -0.18
C ASP A 380 16.59 27.22 -0.77
N GLY A 381 15.52 26.41 -0.63
CA GLY A 381 14.17 26.69 -1.12
C GLY A 381 13.98 26.38 -2.62
N ARG A 382 14.82 25.51 -3.20
CA ARG A 382 14.67 25.05 -4.57
C ARG A 382 13.89 23.74 -4.57
N GLU A 383 12.96 23.62 -5.49
CA GLU A 383 12.28 22.37 -5.77
C GLU A 383 13.27 21.40 -6.47
N VAL A 384 13.46 20.23 -5.89
CA VAL A 384 14.39 19.18 -6.34
C VAL A 384 13.66 17.97 -6.90
N GLU A 385 12.42 17.76 -6.47
CA GLU A 385 11.51 16.77 -7.02
C GLU A 385 10.09 17.31 -7.07
N GLU A 386 9.31 16.89 -8.06
CA GLU A 386 7.89 17.17 -8.28
C GLU A 386 7.20 15.85 -8.64
N LEU A 387 5.91 15.75 -8.35
CA LEU A 387 5.10 14.59 -8.73
C LEU A 387 5.18 14.38 -10.27
N ASP A 388 5.74 13.26 -10.66
CA ASP A 388 5.82 12.78 -12.05
C ASP A 388 5.06 11.45 -12.13
N PRO A 389 3.82 11.45 -12.66
CA PRO A 389 3.01 10.23 -12.73
C PRO A 389 3.58 9.23 -13.74
N ASP A 390 3.83 8.00 -13.28
CA ASP A 390 4.32 6.91 -14.10
C ASP A 390 3.22 5.89 -14.41
N GLU A 391 3.08 5.55 -15.68
CA GLU A 391 2.21 4.47 -16.13
C GLU A 391 2.87 3.11 -15.92
N GLN A 392 2.23 2.24 -15.14
CA GLN A 392 2.73 0.89 -14.92
C GLN A 392 2.39 -0.05 -16.08
N SER A 393 1.12 -0.02 -16.55
CA SER A 393 0.64 -0.88 -17.63
C SER A 393 -0.70 -0.41 -18.21
N GLU A 394 -0.92 -0.71 -19.48
CA GLU A 394 -2.23 -0.69 -20.10
C GLU A 394 -2.92 -2.05 -19.83
N VAL A 395 -3.97 -2.05 -19.01
CA VAL A 395 -4.66 -3.27 -18.55
C VAL A 395 -5.75 -3.66 -19.51
N MET A 396 -6.53 -2.70 -19.98
CA MET A 396 -7.68 -2.87 -20.88
C MET A 396 -7.87 -1.63 -21.76
N SER A 397 -8.66 -1.78 -22.81
CA SER A 397 -9.06 -0.66 -23.67
C SER A 397 -9.99 0.31 -22.94
N GLU A 398 -9.99 1.61 -23.35
CA GLU A 398 -10.95 2.61 -22.85
C GLU A 398 -12.41 2.15 -23.02
N GLU A 399 -12.72 1.47 -24.14
CA GLU A 399 -14.07 0.92 -24.39
C GLU A 399 -14.45 -0.12 -23.31
N THR A 400 -13.53 -1.02 -22.96
CA THR A 400 -13.75 -2.00 -21.89
C THR A 400 -13.89 -1.32 -20.53
N ALA A 401 -13.05 -0.33 -20.23
CA ALA A 401 -13.14 0.44 -18.98
C ALA A 401 -14.49 1.16 -18.84
N ALA A 402 -15.00 1.74 -19.92
CA ALA A 402 -16.33 2.38 -19.92
C ALA A 402 -17.45 1.37 -19.67
N LEU A 403 -17.42 0.18 -20.34
CA LEU A 403 -18.39 -0.88 -20.08
C LEU A 403 -18.37 -1.39 -18.64
N VAL A 404 -17.17 -1.59 -18.07
CA VAL A 404 -17.04 -2.03 -16.66
C VAL A 404 -17.51 -0.93 -15.70
N THR A 405 -17.27 0.34 -16.02
CA THR A 405 -17.80 1.49 -15.27
C THR A 405 -19.34 1.48 -15.24
N GLU A 406 -20.00 1.26 -16.39
CA GLU A 406 -21.46 1.13 -16.44
C GLU A 406 -21.97 -0.04 -15.57
N LEU A 407 -21.28 -1.18 -15.61
CA LEU A 407 -21.62 -2.33 -14.77
C LEU A 407 -21.48 -1.99 -13.27
N MET A 408 -20.41 -1.27 -12.87
CA MET A 408 -20.18 -0.84 -11.49
C MET A 408 -21.16 0.25 -11.04
N VAL A 409 -21.59 1.13 -11.93
CA VAL A 409 -22.68 2.10 -11.70
C VAL A 409 -24.00 1.35 -11.46
N GLY A 410 -24.28 0.29 -12.21
CA GLY A 410 -25.44 -0.58 -11.98
C GLY A 410 -25.47 -1.17 -10.55
N VAL A 411 -24.29 -1.54 -10.01
CA VAL A 411 -24.19 -2.03 -8.62
C VAL A 411 -24.55 -0.94 -7.61
N ALA A 412 -24.17 0.32 -7.87
CA ALA A 412 -24.45 1.47 -7.00
C ALA A 412 -25.91 1.93 -7.12
N ASN A 413 -26.54 1.84 -8.29
CA ASN A 413 -27.90 2.31 -8.48
C ASN A 413 -28.96 1.28 -8.03
N ASP A 414 -28.84 0.03 -8.47
CA ASP A 414 -29.87 -0.99 -8.35
C ASP A 414 -29.39 -2.28 -7.65
N GLY A 415 -28.14 -2.31 -7.20
CA GLY A 415 -27.51 -3.52 -6.70
C GLY A 415 -27.15 -3.48 -5.21
N THR A 416 -26.10 -4.21 -4.90
CA THR A 416 -25.62 -4.43 -3.51
C THR A 416 -25.04 -3.18 -2.84
N ALA A 417 -24.83 -2.09 -3.57
CA ALA A 417 -24.35 -0.81 -3.09
C ALA A 417 -25.39 0.32 -3.20
N SER A 418 -26.68 0.02 -3.48
CA SER A 418 -27.72 1.02 -3.77
C SER A 418 -28.09 1.94 -2.61
N ALA A 419 -27.65 1.64 -1.39
CA ALA A 419 -27.80 2.52 -0.23
C ALA A 419 -26.65 3.54 -0.07
N LEU A 420 -25.61 3.47 -0.94
CA LEU A 420 -24.42 4.32 -0.86
C LEU A 420 -24.54 5.50 -1.82
N SER A 421 -24.05 6.66 -1.37
CA SER A 421 -23.94 7.86 -2.20
C SER A 421 -22.81 8.74 -1.68
N THR A 422 -22.18 9.50 -2.56
CA THR A 422 -21.13 10.46 -2.25
C THR A 422 -21.47 11.82 -2.85
N SER A 423 -20.92 12.88 -2.27
CA SER A 423 -21.07 14.25 -2.77
C SER A 423 -20.31 14.49 -4.08
N LEU A 424 -19.35 13.62 -4.43
CA LEU A 424 -18.60 13.68 -5.69
C LEU A 424 -19.47 13.44 -6.94
N GLY A 425 -20.64 12.82 -6.81
CA GLY A 425 -21.52 12.54 -7.93
C GLY A 425 -21.87 11.07 -8.08
N GLN A 426 -21.99 10.58 -9.32
CA GLN A 426 -22.36 9.20 -9.58
C GLN A 426 -21.27 8.23 -9.13
N LEU A 427 -21.64 7.25 -8.30
CA LEU A 427 -20.75 6.24 -7.78
C LEU A 427 -20.66 5.05 -8.76
N ALA A 428 -19.43 4.63 -9.07
CA ALA A 428 -19.15 3.31 -9.62
C ALA A 428 -18.52 2.45 -8.52
N GLY A 429 -19.12 1.30 -8.17
CA GLY A 429 -18.63 0.55 -7.01
C GLY A 429 -18.92 -0.93 -7.07
N LYS A 430 -18.22 -1.70 -6.24
CA LYS A 430 -18.44 -3.13 -6.03
C LYS A 430 -18.25 -3.50 -4.57
N THR A 431 -19.26 -4.10 -3.99
CA THR A 431 -19.20 -4.68 -2.66
C THR A 431 -18.55 -6.05 -2.69
N GLY A 432 -17.80 -6.38 -1.65
CA GLY A 432 -17.24 -7.69 -1.41
C GLY A 432 -17.66 -8.23 -0.03
N THR A 433 -17.84 -9.53 0.03
CA THR A 433 -18.04 -10.25 1.28
C THR A 433 -17.32 -11.58 1.11
N ALA A 434 -16.09 -11.66 1.63
CA ALA A 434 -15.35 -12.91 1.60
C ALA A 434 -15.74 -13.74 2.82
N GLU A 435 -16.19 -14.96 2.59
CA GLU A 435 -16.58 -15.88 3.65
C GLU A 435 -15.33 -16.50 4.30
N ILE A 436 -15.18 -16.32 5.62
CA ILE A 436 -14.10 -16.90 6.42
C ILE A 436 -14.57 -18.23 7.03
N ASN A 437 -15.72 -18.19 7.68
CA ASN A 437 -16.37 -19.35 8.27
C ASN A 437 -17.88 -19.26 8.03
N VAL A 438 -18.38 -20.13 7.13
CA VAL A 438 -19.79 -20.14 6.74
C VAL A 438 -20.70 -20.57 7.89
N GLU A 439 -20.27 -21.51 8.74
CA GLU A 439 -21.07 -22.03 9.85
C GLU A 439 -21.28 -20.96 10.94
N GLU A 440 -20.27 -20.16 11.21
CA GLU A 440 -20.30 -19.06 12.19
C GLU A 440 -20.80 -17.74 11.57
N GLY A 441 -20.97 -17.68 10.25
CA GLY A 441 -21.33 -16.47 9.54
C GLY A 441 -20.23 -15.40 9.56
N THR A 442 -18.96 -15.82 9.73
CA THR A 442 -17.83 -14.90 9.83
C THR A 442 -17.36 -14.50 8.43
N ASN A 443 -17.34 -13.20 8.19
CA ASN A 443 -17.07 -12.60 6.89
C ASN A 443 -15.99 -11.52 6.98
N ARG A 444 -15.42 -11.20 5.81
CA ARG A 444 -14.56 -10.04 5.59
C ARG A 444 -15.27 -9.08 4.63
N PRO A 445 -15.85 -7.99 5.14
CA PRO A 445 -16.51 -7.00 4.30
C PRO A 445 -15.51 -6.14 3.54
N TRP A 446 -15.76 -5.96 2.24
CA TRP A 446 -15.01 -5.14 1.33
C TRP A 446 -15.90 -4.17 0.55
N PHE A 447 -15.32 -3.06 0.18
CA PHE A 447 -15.84 -2.16 -0.85
C PHE A 447 -14.68 -1.64 -1.69
N ILE A 448 -14.86 -1.62 -3.01
CA ILE A 448 -14.02 -0.86 -3.94
C ILE A 448 -14.89 -0.02 -4.86
N GLY A 449 -14.41 1.13 -5.27
CA GLY A 449 -15.14 1.98 -6.18
C GLY A 449 -14.47 3.32 -6.38
N PHE A 450 -15.06 4.13 -7.24
CA PHE A 450 -14.58 5.46 -7.56
C PHE A 450 -15.73 6.41 -7.85
N ALA A 451 -15.48 7.69 -7.73
CA ALA A 451 -16.41 8.75 -8.05
C ALA A 451 -15.68 10.04 -8.47
N PRO A 452 -16.35 10.90 -9.29
CA PRO A 452 -17.53 10.61 -10.09
C PRO A 452 -17.28 9.51 -11.13
N ALA A 453 -18.30 8.82 -11.59
CA ALA A 453 -18.14 7.76 -12.59
C ALA A 453 -17.76 8.31 -13.99
N GLU A 454 -18.18 9.55 -14.30
CA GLU A 454 -17.95 10.19 -15.62
C GLU A 454 -16.57 10.89 -15.70
N GLU A 455 -16.13 11.52 -14.62
CA GLU A 455 -14.82 12.18 -14.49
C GLU A 455 -14.18 11.77 -13.16
N PRO A 456 -13.61 10.55 -13.08
CA PRO A 456 -13.16 9.98 -11.83
C PRO A 456 -12.05 10.83 -11.16
N GLN A 457 -12.26 11.17 -9.90
CA GLN A 457 -11.30 11.92 -9.10
C GLN A 457 -10.63 11.05 -8.05
N ILE A 458 -11.39 10.16 -7.40
CA ILE A 458 -10.90 9.33 -6.30
C ILE A 458 -11.39 7.88 -6.47
N ALA A 459 -10.46 6.94 -6.38
CA ALA A 459 -10.73 5.51 -6.23
C ALA A 459 -10.39 5.05 -4.82
N VAL A 460 -11.25 4.23 -4.22
CA VAL A 460 -11.14 3.79 -2.81
C VAL A 460 -11.27 2.29 -2.69
N ALA A 461 -10.47 1.69 -1.81
CA ALA A 461 -10.69 0.35 -1.27
C ALA A 461 -10.80 0.38 0.24
N VAL A 462 -11.81 -0.27 0.78
CA VAL A 462 -12.05 -0.43 2.23
C VAL A 462 -12.21 -1.89 2.57
N MET A 463 -11.60 -2.32 3.67
CA MET A 463 -11.66 -3.69 4.16
C MET A 463 -11.65 -3.72 5.69
N LEU A 464 -12.46 -4.64 6.27
CA LEU A 464 -12.37 -5.02 7.68
C LEU A 464 -11.99 -6.51 7.77
N GLU A 465 -11.13 -6.87 8.73
CA GLU A 465 -10.52 -8.21 8.78
C GLU A 465 -11.52 -9.32 9.07
N GLN A 466 -12.39 -9.13 10.06
CA GLN A 466 -13.32 -10.17 10.48
C GLN A 466 -14.54 -9.57 11.17
N CYS A 467 -15.74 -10.08 10.81
CA CYS A 467 -16.97 -9.62 11.39
C CYS A 467 -18.07 -10.68 11.18
N THR A 468 -18.94 -10.86 12.17
CA THR A 468 -20.01 -11.86 12.10
C THR A 468 -21.27 -11.25 11.48
N ASN A 469 -21.81 -11.90 10.43
CA ASN A 469 -22.98 -11.48 9.67
C ASN A 469 -22.86 -10.05 9.07
N CYS A 470 -21.65 -9.64 8.72
CA CYS A 470 -21.38 -8.36 8.08
C CYS A 470 -21.26 -8.50 6.56
N PHE A 471 -21.67 -7.45 5.86
CA PHE A 471 -21.60 -7.37 4.41
C PHE A 471 -20.90 -6.08 3.97
N GLY A 472 -20.23 -6.12 2.82
CA GLY A 472 -19.45 -4.98 2.33
C GLY A 472 -20.27 -3.69 2.16
N GLY A 473 -21.46 -3.78 1.57
CA GLY A 473 -22.34 -2.62 1.37
C GLY A 473 -22.63 -1.83 2.66
N PRO A 474 -23.23 -2.44 3.69
CA PRO A 474 -23.57 -1.72 4.92
C PRO A 474 -22.40 -1.41 5.87
N VAL A 475 -21.23 -2.07 5.75
CA VAL A 475 -20.12 -1.89 6.71
C VAL A 475 -18.93 -1.15 6.07
N ALA A 476 -18.38 -1.64 4.97
CA ALA A 476 -17.23 -1.03 4.30
C ALA A 476 -17.64 0.17 3.42
N GLY A 477 -18.80 0.09 2.77
CA GLY A 477 -19.30 1.16 1.90
C GLY A 477 -19.41 2.53 2.55
N PRO A 478 -20.06 2.69 3.72
CA PRO A 478 -20.16 3.98 4.39
C PRO A 478 -18.81 4.61 4.77
N VAL A 479 -17.78 3.80 5.06
CA VAL A 479 -16.42 4.28 5.29
C VAL A 479 -15.86 4.87 4.00
N ALA A 480 -16.01 4.18 2.87
CA ALA A 480 -15.57 4.66 1.57
C ALA A 480 -16.24 5.99 1.19
N MET A 481 -17.56 6.12 1.41
CA MET A 481 -18.29 7.36 1.13
C MET A 481 -17.77 8.54 1.94
N GLN A 482 -17.54 8.36 3.24
CA GLN A 482 -16.99 9.41 4.09
C GLN A 482 -15.60 9.88 3.64
N VAL A 483 -14.75 8.95 3.18
CA VAL A 483 -13.42 9.29 2.66
C VAL A 483 -13.50 10.02 1.32
N MET A 484 -14.35 9.56 0.41
CA MET A 484 -14.60 10.25 -0.86
C MET A 484 -15.13 11.67 -0.63
N ASP A 485 -16.08 11.84 0.29
CA ASP A 485 -16.67 13.14 0.63
C ASP A 485 -15.65 14.09 1.29
N ALA A 486 -14.72 13.56 2.09
CA ALA A 486 -13.65 14.36 2.68
C ALA A 486 -12.68 14.89 1.61
N LEU A 487 -12.38 14.09 0.59
CA LEU A 487 -11.50 14.46 -0.52
C LEU A 487 -12.19 15.36 -1.57
N ALA A 488 -13.53 15.42 -1.57
CA ALA A 488 -14.30 16.31 -2.46
C ALA A 488 -14.22 17.79 -2.07
N GLY A 489 -13.82 18.08 -0.84
CA GLY A 489 -13.80 19.44 -0.26
C GLY A 489 -12.41 20.10 -0.27
N GLY A 490 -11.36 19.43 -0.79
CA GLY A 490 -9.98 19.90 -0.80
C GLY A 490 -9.59 20.68 -2.05
#